data_db4e3a397d76bdd7207617dab8eb1c26
#
_entry.id   db4e3a397d76bdd7207617dab8eb1c26
#
_cell.length_a   1.000
_cell.length_b   1.000
_cell.length_c   1.000
_cell.angle_alpha   90.00
_cell.angle_beta   90.00
_cell.angle_gamma   90.00
#
_symmetry.space_group_name_H-M   'P 1'
#
loop_
_entity.id
_entity.type
_entity.pdbx_description
1 polymer ?
#
loop_
_entity_poly.entity_id
_entity_poly.type
_entity_poly.pdbx_seq_one_letter_code
_entity_poly.pdbx_strand_id
1 'polypeptide(L)'
;SVAGWPIAHEWKRPESYPVPASWLEAIMAGHETIEKDVALECPVLSMVSTSAYFDEEWSERAFVSDTVLDPVVIAQRSLNLSNMVTIARFPGKHDLVLSDAPVREAVYDTMLGWLAAFVK
;
A
#
# COMPACT_ATOMS: atom_id res chain seq x y z
N SER A 1 -7.82 -3.88 -21.53
CA SER A 1 -6.53 -3.73 -20.84
C SER A 1 -6.74 -2.89 -19.62
N VAL A 2 -6.43 -3.44 -18.46
CA VAL A 2 -6.40 -2.65 -17.23
C VAL A 2 -5.23 -1.67 -17.37
N ALA A 3 -5.51 -0.37 -17.28
CA ALA A 3 -4.48 0.64 -17.30
C ALA A 3 -3.47 0.34 -16.17
N GLY A 4 -2.19 0.31 -16.52
CA GLY A 4 -1.12 0.10 -15.54
C GLY A 4 -0.08 -0.92 -16.01
N TRP A 5 -0.40 -2.20 -16.08
CA TRP A 5 0.55 -3.26 -16.45
C TRP A 5 -0.16 -4.55 -16.92
N PRO A 6 0.46 -5.38 -17.75
CA PRO A 6 -0.08 -6.68 -18.16
C PRO A 6 0.02 -7.69 -17.01
N ILE A 7 -1.08 -8.34 -16.68
CA ILE A 7 -1.12 -9.40 -15.67
C ILE A 7 -0.66 -10.73 -16.29
N ALA A 8 0.32 -11.39 -15.67
CA ALA A 8 0.69 -12.75 -16.01
C ALA A 8 -0.30 -13.73 -15.35
N HIS A 9 -1.32 -14.16 -16.08
CA HIS A 9 -2.38 -15.04 -15.56
C HIS A 9 -1.87 -16.41 -15.09
N GLU A 10 -0.71 -16.85 -15.56
CA GLU A 10 -0.02 -18.05 -15.07
C GLU A 10 0.44 -17.94 -13.62
N TRP A 11 0.73 -16.71 -13.14
CA TRP A 11 1.18 -16.45 -11.78
C TRP A 11 0.05 -15.92 -10.89
N LYS A 12 -0.89 -15.21 -11.46
CA LYS A 12 -2.05 -14.68 -10.74
C LYS A 12 -3.33 -15.09 -11.47
N ARG A 13 -3.95 -16.15 -10.98
CA ARG A 13 -5.19 -16.69 -11.56
C ARG A 13 -6.36 -15.75 -11.29
N PRO A 14 -7.31 -15.61 -12.25
CA PRO A 14 -8.52 -14.81 -12.05
C PRO A 14 -9.34 -15.26 -10.83
N GLU A 15 -9.38 -16.57 -10.57
CA GLU A 15 -10.14 -17.18 -9.46
C GLU A 15 -9.53 -16.90 -8.08
N SER A 16 -8.33 -16.28 -8.04
CA SER A 16 -7.58 -16.03 -6.81
C SER A 16 -7.20 -17.34 -6.07
N TYR A 17 -6.71 -17.21 -4.86
CA TYR A 17 -6.35 -18.34 -4.00
C TYR A 17 -7.23 -18.34 -2.75
N PRO A 18 -7.59 -19.50 -2.21
CA PRO A 18 -8.31 -19.55 -0.94
C PRO A 18 -7.45 -18.95 0.16
N VAL A 19 -8.07 -18.16 1.00
CA VAL A 19 -7.44 -17.55 2.19
C VAL A 19 -7.75 -18.44 3.40
N PRO A 20 -6.80 -19.22 3.90
CA PRO A 20 -7.02 -20.05 5.09
C PRO A 20 -7.11 -19.14 6.34
N ALA A 21 -7.88 -19.60 7.34
CA ALA A 21 -8.05 -18.87 8.60
C ALA A 21 -6.72 -18.60 9.31
N SER A 22 -5.77 -19.54 9.23
CA SER A 22 -4.42 -19.38 9.78
C SER A 22 -3.63 -18.22 9.15
N TRP A 23 -3.86 -17.92 7.87
CA TRP A 23 -3.25 -16.78 7.22
C TRP A 23 -3.82 -15.47 7.78
N LEU A 24 -5.15 -15.41 7.95
CA LEU A 24 -5.79 -14.23 8.54
C LEU A 24 -5.34 -14.02 9.99
N GLU A 25 -5.23 -15.09 10.78
CA GLU A 25 -4.70 -15.04 12.15
C GLU A 25 -3.27 -14.46 12.18
N ALA A 26 -2.39 -14.90 11.29
CA ALA A 26 -1.03 -14.39 11.18
C ALA A 26 -0.98 -12.90 10.81
N ILE A 27 -1.86 -12.45 9.89
CA ILE A 27 -1.99 -11.03 9.54
C ILE A 27 -2.47 -10.19 10.72
N MET A 28 -3.47 -10.67 11.47
CA MET A 28 -3.97 -9.97 12.65
C MET A 28 -2.91 -9.86 13.76
N ALA A 29 -2.16 -10.94 13.99
CA ALA A 29 -1.03 -10.94 14.93
C ALA A 29 0.07 -9.95 14.51
N GLY A 30 0.36 -9.86 13.20
CA GLY A 30 1.28 -8.86 12.64
C GLY A 30 0.80 -7.42 12.90
N HIS A 31 -0.50 -7.14 12.71
CA HIS A 31 -1.08 -5.84 13.02
C HIS A 31 -0.93 -5.47 14.51
N GLU A 32 -1.19 -6.41 15.42
CA GLU A 32 -1.01 -6.18 16.86
C GLU A 32 0.45 -5.88 17.22
N THR A 33 1.40 -6.55 16.57
CA THR A 33 2.83 -6.28 16.77
C THR A 33 3.18 -4.85 16.37
N ILE A 34 2.69 -4.39 15.20
CA ILE A 34 2.91 -3.01 14.73
C ILE A 34 2.29 -1.99 15.69
N GLU A 35 1.13 -2.29 16.26
CA GLU A 35 0.46 -1.38 17.20
C GLU A 35 1.20 -1.23 18.55
N LYS A 36 1.93 -2.25 18.97
CA LYS A 36 2.46 -2.30 20.33
C LYS A 36 3.95 -2.02 20.47
N ASP A 37 4.77 -2.55 19.57
CA ASP A 37 6.19 -2.74 19.91
C ASP A 37 7.20 -2.66 18.74
N VAL A 38 6.86 -2.15 17.58
CA VAL A 38 7.86 -1.99 16.52
C VAL A 38 8.56 -0.65 16.68
N ALA A 39 9.84 -0.69 17.05
CA ALA A 39 10.70 0.48 17.12
C ALA A 39 11.88 0.30 16.16
N LEU A 40 11.67 0.63 14.87
CA LEU A 40 12.75 0.65 13.91
C LEU A 40 13.67 1.84 14.17
N GLU A 41 14.98 1.59 14.19
CA GLU A 41 15.99 2.63 14.39
C GLU A 41 16.33 3.42 13.12
N CYS A 42 15.64 3.15 12.02
CA CYS A 42 15.82 3.82 10.73
C CYS A 42 14.60 4.68 10.37
N PRO A 43 14.77 5.71 9.53
CA PRO A 43 13.66 6.42 8.93
C PRO A 43 12.76 5.49 8.11
N VAL A 44 11.45 5.75 8.12
CA VAL A 44 10.44 4.98 7.40
C VAL A 44 9.71 5.89 6.41
N LEU A 45 9.58 5.44 5.17
CA LEU A 45 8.67 6.02 4.19
C LEU A 45 7.46 5.10 4.02
N SER A 46 6.29 5.57 4.43
CA SER A 46 5.02 4.91 4.18
C SER A 46 4.29 5.61 3.05
N MET A 47 4.02 4.89 1.98
CA MET A 47 3.32 5.41 0.79
C MET A 47 1.93 4.76 0.72
N VAL A 48 0.88 5.58 0.70
CA VAL A 48 -0.51 5.11 0.77
C VAL A 48 -1.39 5.80 -0.28
N SER A 49 -2.53 5.20 -0.58
CA SER A 49 -3.55 5.86 -1.40
C SER A 49 -4.13 7.09 -0.68
N THR A 50 -4.68 8.03 -1.45
CA THR A 50 -5.40 9.19 -0.91
C THR A 50 -6.79 8.85 -0.39
N SER A 51 -7.39 7.75 -0.88
CA SER A 51 -8.76 7.34 -0.57
C SER A 51 -8.94 5.84 -0.62
N ALA A 52 -9.97 5.34 0.08
CA ALA A 52 -10.46 3.98 -0.06
C ALA A 52 -11.72 3.94 -0.94
N TYR A 53 -11.99 2.79 -1.55
CA TYR A 53 -13.22 2.51 -2.27
C TYR A 53 -13.63 1.06 -2.03
N PHE A 54 -14.66 0.85 -1.19
CA PHE A 54 -15.15 -0.46 -0.77
C PHE A 54 -16.60 -0.72 -1.21
N ASP A 55 -17.08 0.05 -2.19
CA ASP A 55 -18.43 -0.11 -2.69
C ASP A 55 -18.59 -1.44 -3.46
N GLU A 56 -19.75 -2.07 -3.39
CA GLU A 56 -20.07 -3.29 -4.14
C GLU A 56 -20.24 -3.01 -5.64
N GLU A 57 -20.64 -1.78 -5.98
CA GLU A 57 -20.77 -1.37 -7.38
C GLU A 57 -19.44 -0.92 -7.95
N TRP A 58 -19.12 -1.44 -9.14
CA TRP A 58 -17.92 -1.01 -9.82
C TRP A 58 -17.99 0.46 -10.26
N SER A 59 -16.91 1.18 -10.06
CA SER A 59 -16.77 2.58 -10.47
C SER A 59 -15.31 2.86 -10.86
N GLU A 60 -15.11 3.86 -11.72
CA GLU A 60 -13.76 4.34 -12.09
C GLU A 60 -12.95 4.83 -10.88
N ARG A 61 -13.61 5.18 -9.78
CA ARG A 61 -12.97 5.51 -8.51
C ARG A 61 -12.04 4.39 -7.99
N ALA A 62 -12.34 3.14 -8.32
CA ALA A 62 -11.51 1.99 -7.95
C ALA A 62 -10.09 2.06 -8.56
N PHE A 63 -9.89 2.78 -9.67
CA PHE A 63 -8.58 2.92 -10.28
C PHE A 63 -7.66 3.92 -9.57
N VAL A 64 -8.23 4.81 -8.78
CA VAL A 64 -7.53 5.90 -8.07
C VAL A 64 -7.68 5.81 -6.54
N SER A 65 -8.13 4.66 -6.04
CA SER A 65 -8.37 4.42 -4.62
C SER A 65 -7.82 3.06 -4.19
N ASP A 66 -7.59 2.90 -2.91
CA ASP A 66 -7.32 1.60 -2.30
C ASP A 66 -8.64 0.81 -2.18
N THR A 67 -8.67 -0.37 -2.79
CA THR A 67 -9.84 -1.28 -2.75
C THR A 67 -9.62 -2.47 -1.81
N VAL A 68 -8.52 -2.48 -1.07
CA VAL A 68 -8.09 -3.59 -0.21
C VAL A 68 -8.07 -3.19 1.26
N LEU A 69 -7.45 -2.04 1.58
CA LEU A 69 -7.27 -1.55 2.94
C LEU A 69 -7.63 -0.06 3.05
N ASP A 70 -7.96 0.37 4.27
CA ASP A 70 -8.17 1.80 4.55
C ASP A 70 -6.82 2.53 4.67
N PRO A 71 -6.49 3.44 3.75
CA PRO A 71 -5.22 4.16 3.77
C PRO A 71 -5.07 5.10 4.97
N VAL A 72 -6.17 5.50 5.63
CA VAL A 72 -6.11 6.27 6.87
C VAL A 72 -5.57 5.41 8.00
N VAL A 73 -6.07 4.18 8.14
CA VAL A 73 -5.61 3.22 9.13
C VAL A 73 -4.15 2.83 8.89
N ILE A 74 -3.77 2.59 7.62
CA ILE A 74 -2.37 2.29 7.28
C ILE A 74 -1.46 3.44 7.71
N ALA A 75 -1.80 4.68 7.35
CA ALA A 75 -0.99 5.84 7.70
C ALA A 75 -0.86 6.03 9.21
N GLN A 76 -1.96 5.86 9.97
CA GLN A 76 -1.93 5.95 11.43
C GLN A 76 -1.05 4.89 12.07
N ARG A 77 -1.15 3.63 11.65
CA ARG A 77 -0.33 2.53 12.16
C ARG A 77 1.14 2.68 11.78
N SER A 78 1.42 3.23 10.61
CA SER A 78 2.80 3.49 10.18
C SER A 78 3.56 4.41 11.12
N LEU A 79 2.87 5.30 11.84
CA LEU A 79 3.50 6.21 12.81
C LEU A 79 4.14 5.47 14.00
N ASN A 80 3.72 4.24 14.28
CA ASN A 80 4.27 3.43 15.35
C ASN A 80 5.56 2.69 14.94
N LEU A 81 5.93 2.72 13.65
CA LEU A 81 7.08 1.95 13.14
C LEU A 81 8.43 2.55 13.53
N SER A 82 8.53 3.87 13.65
CA SER A 82 9.79 4.58 13.92
C SER A 82 9.53 5.97 14.50
N ASN A 83 10.53 6.54 15.15
CA ASN A 83 10.53 7.94 15.57
C ASN A 83 10.59 8.94 14.38
N MET A 84 10.91 8.46 13.19
CA MET A 84 10.98 9.27 11.96
C MET A 84 10.21 8.57 10.84
N VAL A 85 8.95 8.98 10.65
CA VAL A 85 8.06 8.44 9.64
C VAL A 85 7.60 9.55 8.69
N THR A 86 7.78 9.32 7.40
CA THR A 86 7.23 10.15 6.33
C THR A 86 6.01 9.44 5.74
N ILE A 87 4.88 10.13 5.67
CA ILE A 87 3.67 9.64 4.98
C ILE A 87 3.51 10.36 3.66
N ALA A 88 3.58 9.63 2.56
CA ALA A 88 3.31 10.15 1.21
C ALA A 88 2.00 9.57 0.67
N ARG A 89 1.15 10.43 0.07
CA ARG A 89 -0.19 10.05 -0.40
C ARG A 89 -0.31 10.25 -1.90
N PHE A 90 -0.90 9.25 -2.58
CA PHE A 90 -1.07 9.26 -4.03
C PHE A 90 -2.50 8.86 -4.42
N PRO A 91 -3.09 9.45 -5.48
CA PRO A 91 -4.39 9.04 -5.99
C PRO A 91 -4.24 7.74 -6.81
N GLY A 92 -3.97 6.62 -6.15
CA GLY A 92 -3.62 5.36 -6.77
C GLY A 92 -4.26 4.15 -6.11
N LYS A 93 -4.02 2.99 -6.71
CA LYS A 93 -4.47 1.67 -6.24
C LYS A 93 -3.77 1.30 -4.93
N HIS A 94 -4.21 0.19 -4.31
CA HIS A 94 -3.54 -0.38 -3.14
C HIS A 94 -2.04 -0.59 -3.40
N ASP A 95 -1.70 -1.31 -4.46
CA ASP A 95 -0.34 -1.39 -4.97
C ASP A 95 -0.05 -0.15 -5.83
N LEU A 96 0.47 0.90 -5.24
CA LEU A 96 0.68 2.20 -5.89
C LEU A 96 1.48 2.11 -7.20
N VAL A 97 2.47 1.20 -7.25
CA VAL A 97 3.30 0.98 -8.45
C VAL A 97 2.54 0.33 -9.61
N LEU A 98 1.35 -0.21 -9.35
CA LEU A 98 0.44 -0.76 -10.36
C LEU A 98 -0.62 0.25 -10.82
N SER A 99 -0.54 1.47 -10.35
CA SER A 99 -1.37 2.59 -10.79
C SER A 99 -0.97 3.06 -12.19
N ASP A 100 -1.73 3.97 -12.76
CA ASP A 100 -1.44 4.57 -14.05
C ASP A 100 -0.08 5.29 -14.06
N ALA A 101 0.51 5.45 -15.25
CA ALA A 101 1.87 5.95 -15.40
C ALA A 101 2.16 7.24 -14.62
N PRO A 102 1.32 8.28 -14.64
CA PRO A 102 1.62 9.52 -13.90
C PRO A 102 1.71 9.31 -12.39
N VAL A 103 0.85 8.46 -11.82
CA VAL A 103 0.88 8.14 -10.39
C VAL A 103 2.12 7.30 -10.06
N ARG A 104 2.40 6.30 -10.87
CA ARG A 104 3.58 5.43 -10.69
C ARG A 104 4.89 6.22 -10.76
N GLU A 105 5.02 7.13 -11.71
CA GLU A 105 6.18 8.02 -11.82
C GLU A 105 6.33 8.89 -10.57
N ALA A 106 5.25 9.52 -10.10
CA ALA A 106 5.26 10.31 -8.88
C ALA A 106 5.65 9.49 -7.63
N VAL A 107 5.23 8.22 -7.57
CA VAL A 107 5.62 7.28 -6.51
C VAL A 107 7.13 7.02 -6.54
N TYR A 108 7.69 6.72 -7.72
CA TYR A 108 9.13 6.48 -7.86
C TYR A 108 9.95 7.75 -7.58
N ASP A 109 9.53 8.91 -8.08
CA ASP A 109 10.23 10.17 -7.83
C ASP A 109 10.25 10.51 -6.33
N THR A 110 9.12 10.31 -5.65
CA THR A 110 9.03 10.51 -4.20
C THR A 110 9.93 9.54 -3.45
N MET A 111 9.90 8.26 -3.81
CA MET A 111 10.74 7.24 -3.17
C MET A 111 12.23 7.52 -3.37
N LEU A 112 12.65 7.81 -4.59
CA LEU A 112 14.05 8.09 -4.92
C LEU A 112 14.53 9.39 -4.26
N GLY A 113 13.71 10.45 -4.26
CA GLY A 113 14.02 11.70 -3.58
C GLY A 113 14.16 11.51 -2.06
N TRP A 114 13.26 10.73 -1.46
CA TRP A 114 13.32 10.40 -0.05
C TRP A 114 14.57 9.58 0.29
N LEU A 115 14.88 8.55 -0.49
CA LEU A 115 16.09 7.75 -0.32
C LEU A 115 17.35 8.61 -0.41
N ALA A 116 17.44 9.51 -1.37
CA ALA A 116 18.58 10.40 -1.52
C ALA A 116 18.76 11.35 -0.32
N ALA A 117 17.70 11.70 0.38
CA ALA A 117 17.76 12.55 1.56
C ALA A 117 18.15 11.80 2.84
N PHE A 118 17.75 10.54 2.99
CA PHE A 118 17.88 9.78 4.24
C PHE A 118 18.91 8.65 4.20
N VAL A 119 19.26 8.15 3.01
CA VAL A 119 20.27 7.09 2.85
C VAL A 119 21.56 7.71 2.29
N LYS A 120 22.60 7.68 3.10
CA LYS A 120 23.95 8.16 2.72
C LYS A 120 24.85 6.99 2.44
#